data_8a92d6c6d76be87cefcbd2dc551d9266
#
_entry.id   8a92d6c6d76be87cefcbd2dc551d9266
#
_cell.length_a   1.000
_cell.length_b   1.000
_cell.length_c   1.000
_cell.angle_alpha   90.00
_cell.angle_beta   90.00
_cell.angle_gamma   90.00
#
_symmetry.space_group_name_H-M   'P 1'
#
loop_
_entity.id
_entity.type
_entity.pdbx_description
1 polymer ?
#
loop_
_entity_poly.entity_id
_entity_poly.type
_entity_poly.pdbx_seq_one_letter_code
_entity_poly.pdbx_strand_id
1 'polypeptide(L)'
;MCTFARALAVLCVLVLLPAQVAHAQAPVGYRVSFPTPEHRWMQVEVTFADVPAGPLHVHMSRSSPGRYALHEFAKNVFDVQVKDGRGRPLTPARPNLHQWDVTGHDGTVVVSYRVFGDRTDGTYLSVDATHGHLNMPAALMWARGLEPRAARVEFLPPPGKTWHVATQLFPTGSPLVFTAPNLQYLMDSPTEVGMFTLRTFTIDDGKGPAQTFRIALHHDGTDGEADAFAKDVETIVRETLPIFGEFPRYDGGTYTFLSDYLPWASGDGMEHRNSTVLSSSGALRNPAQRSGILGTVAHEFFHGWNMERIRSRGVEPFDFADANMSGELWFGEGFTSYFDTMITHRAGFDSLTDTLDNLAAFVNAVTLSPGRTFRTAEQMSQLAPFVDAAVSIDRTAWGNTFISYYTWGAAIGLGLDLSLRDQTHGTVSLDDYMRLMWTTHGVPGMKAAPGIVAKPYGMEDLQGRLAQLSGDASFAREFFAKYIQGHDVPDYARLFGRMGLVMRKKAAGKGWLGSAPLVTANGGLRVGVVPFESPLYQAGMAQDDQLVTLDGVDVTSSQTVLDVVAKHAPGAALALKFVRRSGETVNTRVTLEEDPRVEIVPAETTGAAVTPEQRSLRAGWLASRRMK
;
A
#
# COMPACT_ATOMS: atom_id res chain seq x y z
N MET A 1 47.34 11.58 -80.18
CA MET A 1 47.33 10.60 -79.09
C MET A 1 46.00 10.79 -78.37
N CYS A 2 45.09 9.87 -78.66
CA CYS A 2 43.70 9.87 -78.11
C CYS A 2 43.68 9.22 -76.75
N THR A 3 43.05 9.86 -75.81
CA THR A 3 42.65 9.24 -74.51
C THR A 3 41.13 9.23 -74.40
N PHE A 4 40.56 8.03 -74.41
CA PHE A 4 39.15 7.74 -74.19
C PHE A 4 38.81 7.88 -72.71
N ALA A 5 37.82 8.70 -72.41
CA ALA A 5 37.16 8.72 -71.09
C ALA A 5 35.95 7.80 -71.16
N ARG A 6 35.92 6.75 -70.33
CA ARG A 6 34.74 5.88 -70.10
C ARG A 6 33.90 6.46 -69.00
N ALA A 7 32.69 6.91 -69.33
CA ALA A 7 31.66 7.26 -68.34
C ALA A 7 30.99 5.99 -67.86
N LEU A 8 31.01 5.74 -66.53
CA LEU A 8 30.30 4.66 -65.87
C LEU A 8 28.94 5.21 -65.38
N ALA A 9 27.84 4.81 -66.03
CA ALA A 9 26.50 5.16 -65.57
C ALA A 9 26.08 4.17 -64.48
N VAL A 10 25.95 4.65 -63.23
CA VAL A 10 25.41 3.91 -62.10
C VAL A 10 23.88 4.05 -62.14
N LEU A 11 23.17 2.97 -62.46
CA LEU A 11 21.72 2.90 -62.43
C LEU A 11 21.28 2.62 -60.99
N CYS A 12 20.84 3.67 -60.24
CA CYS A 12 20.19 3.50 -58.93
C CYS A 12 18.76 2.95 -59.14
N VAL A 13 18.59 1.67 -58.90
CA VAL A 13 17.24 1.07 -58.77
C VAL A 13 16.68 1.42 -57.39
N LEU A 14 15.81 2.41 -57.32
CA LEU A 14 15.00 2.69 -56.14
C LEU A 14 13.99 1.53 -55.98
N VAL A 15 14.26 0.63 -55.05
CA VAL A 15 13.28 -0.35 -54.57
C VAL A 15 12.30 0.41 -53.67
N LEU A 16 11.16 0.78 -54.22
CA LEU A 16 10.00 1.24 -53.44
C LEU A 16 9.47 0.04 -52.64
N LEU A 17 9.95 -0.14 -51.41
CA LEU A 17 9.27 -1.00 -50.46
C LEU A 17 7.89 -0.37 -50.16
N PRO A 18 6.79 -1.11 -50.30
CA PRO A 18 5.48 -0.62 -49.91
C PRO A 18 5.56 -0.32 -48.41
N ALA A 19 5.33 0.94 -48.02
CA ALA A 19 5.07 1.30 -46.62
C ALA A 19 3.85 0.49 -46.20
N GLN A 20 4.05 -0.57 -45.42
CA GLN A 20 2.96 -1.23 -44.73
C GLN A 20 2.34 -0.16 -43.82
N VAL A 21 1.17 0.31 -44.21
CA VAL A 21 0.30 1.10 -43.29
C VAL A 21 -0.01 0.13 -42.15
N ALA A 22 0.66 0.32 -41.04
CA ALA A 22 0.34 -0.39 -39.80
C ALA A 22 -1.13 -0.05 -39.48
N HIS A 23 -2.03 -0.97 -39.79
CA HIS A 23 -3.41 -0.85 -39.32
C HIS A 23 -3.33 -0.84 -37.79
N ALA A 24 -3.79 0.24 -37.18
CA ALA A 24 -3.93 0.29 -35.73
C ALA A 24 -4.82 -0.87 -35.32
N GLN A 25 -4.27 -1.75 -34.48
CA GLN A 25 -5.03 -2.90 -33.97
C GLN A 25 -6.26 -2.41 -33.20
N ALA A 26 -7.37 -3.10 -33.36
CA ALA A 26 -8.59 -2.77 -32.63
C ALA A 26 -8.36 -2.85 -31.11
N PRO A 27 -8.88 -1.90 -30.33
CA PRO A 27 -8.78 -1.95 -28.88
C PRO A 27 -9.51 -3.18 -28.32
N VAL A 28 -9.07 -3.69 -27.17
CA VAL A 28 -9.84 -4.67 -26.40
C VAL A 28 -11.08 -3.98 -25.86
N GLY A 29 -12.27 -4.50 -26.20
CA GLY A 29 -13.55 -3.91 -25.82
C GLY A 29 -14.14 -4.59 -24.58
N TYR A 30 -14.45 -3.82 -23.54
CA TYR A 30 -15.14 -4.31 -22.34
C TYR A 30 -16.51 -3.65 -22.20
N ARG A 31 -17.52 -4.43 -21.84
CA ARG A 31 -18.85 -3.97 -21.43
C ARG A 31 -19.13 -4.51 -20.04
N VAL A 32 -19.30 -3.62 -19.08
CA VAL A 32 -19.56 -3.94 -17.68
C VAL A 32 -20.98 -3.52 -17.35
N SER A 33 -21.81 -4.43 -16.85
CA SER A 33 -23.21 -4.20 -16.56
C SER A 33 -23.62 -4.79 -15.21
N PHE A 34 -24.71 -4.25 -14.64
CA PHE A 34 -25.20 -4.57 -13.32
C PHE A 34 -26.68 -4.96 -13.39
N PRO A 35 -27.00 -6.17 -13.93
CA PRO A 35 -28.39 -6.56 -14.17
C PRO A 35 -29.21 -6.79 -12.90
N THR A 36 -28.58 -7.24 -11.81
CA THR A 36 -29.19 -7.53 -10.50
C THR A 36 -28.20 -7.14 -9.38
N PRO A 37 -27.86 -5.84 -9.23
CA PRO A 37 -26.81 -5.41 -8.33
C PRO A 37 -27.12 -5.72 -6.86
N GLU A 38 -28.40 -5.77 -6.46
CA GLU A 38 -28.86 -6.15 -5.12
C GLU A 38 -28.44 -7.58 -4.72
N HIS A 39 -28.08 -8.42 -5.69
CA HIS A 39 -27.60 -9.78 -5.48
C HIS A 39 -26.08 -9.92 -5.62
N ARG A 40 -25.34 -8.82 -5.62
CA ARG A 40 -23.86 -8.76 -5.70
C ARG A 40 -23.28 -9.24 -7.03
N TRP A 41 -24.07 -9.23 -8.09
CA TRP A 41 -23.61 -9.70 -9.40
C TRP A 41 -23.33 -8.55 -10.37
N MET A 42 -22.19 -8.66 -11.01
CA MET A 42 -21.78 -7.90 -12.16
C MET A 42 -21.62 -8.84 -13.37
N GLN A 43 -21.96 -8.39 -14.55
CA GLN A 43 -21.73 -9.10 -15.80
C GLN A 43 -20.71 -8.34 -16.65
N VAL A 44 -19.76 -9.08 -17.21
CA VAL A 44 -18.73 -8.55 -18.11
C VAL A 44 -18.81 -9.28 -19.45
N GLU A 45 -18.68 -8.53 -20.52
CA GLU A 45 -18.42 -9.04 -21.86
C GLU A 45 -17.12 -8.39 -22.37
N VAL A 46 -16.14 -9.22 -22.75
CA VAL A 46 -14.89 -8.74 -23.35
C VAL A 46 -14.77 -9.25 -24.78
N THR A 47 -14.42 -8.36 -25.69
CA THR A 47 -14.19 -8.64 -27.11
C THR A 47 -12.72 -8.43 -27.45
N PHE A 48 -12.08 -9.48 -27.89
CA PHE A 48 -10.74 -9.48 -28.48
C PHE A 48 -10.89 -9.60 -30.00
N ALA A 49 -10.65 -8.50 -30.71
CA ALA A 49 -10.63 -8.49 -32.19
C ALA A 49 -9.19 -8.59 -32.71
N ASP A 50 -9.02 -8.83 -33.99
CA ASP A 50 -7.71 -8.97 -34.66
C ASP A 50 -6.77 -9.93 -33.91
N VAL A 51 -7.32 -11.03 -33.42
CA VAL A 51 -6.56 -12.08 -32.73
C VAL A 51 -5.76 -12.86 -33.75
N PRO A 52 -4.44 -12.99 -33.58
CA PRO A 52 -3.61 -13.82 -34.46
C PRO A 52 -4.09 -15.27 -34.51
N ALA A 53 -3.76 -15.98 -35.63
CA ALA A 53 -4.05 -17.41 -35.72
C ALA A 53 -3.34 -18.20 -34.61
N GLY A 54 -4.05 -19.18 -34.03
CA GLY A 54 -3.55 -19.98 -32.92
C GLY A 54 -4.43 -19.85 -31.66
N PRO A 55 -3.99 -20.39 -30.53
CA PRO A 55 -4.72 -20.24 -29.27
C PRO A 55 -4.67 -18.82 -28.75
N LEU A 56 -5.79 -18.30 -28.25
CA LEU A 56 -5.83 -17.10 -27.41
C LEU A 56 -5.85 -17.53 -25.94
N HIS A 57 -4.85 -17.08 -25.18
CA HIS A 57 -4.75 -17.36 -23.75
C HIS A 57 -5.40 -16.24 -22.94
N VAL A 58 -6.63 -16.46 -22.51
CA VAL A 58 -7.41 -15.54 -21.69
C VAL A 58 -7.15 -15.82 -20.22
N HIS A 59 -6.89 -14.79 -19.44
CA HIS A 59 -6.56 -14.88 -18.02
C HIS A 59 -7.49 -14.04 -17.17
N MET A 60 -7.76 -14.50 -15.96
CA MET A 60 -8.13 -13.66 -14.83
C MET A 60 -6.87 -13.36 -14.02
N SER A 61 -6.71 -12.13 -13.53
CA SER A 61 -5.55 -11.78 -12.74
C SER A 61 -5.48 -12.59 -11.44
N ARG A 62 -4.27 -12.82 -10.94
CA ARG A 62 -4.02 -13.50 -9.68
C ARG A 62 -3.66 -12.53 -8.56
N SER A 63 -3.14 -11.36 -8.92
CA SER A 63 -2.78 -10.28 -8.00
C SER A 63 -3.16 -8.92 -8.60
N SER A 64 -2.99 -7.86 -7.83
CA SER A 64 -3.36 -6.48 -8.17
C SER A 64 -2.20 -5.53 -7.86
N PRO A 65 -1.98 -4.46 -8.66
CA PRO A 65 -1.12 -3.34 -8.22
C PRO A 65 -1.52 -2.88 -6.82
N GLY A 66 -0.54 -2.49 -5.99
CA GLY A 66 -0.76 -2.19 -4.57
C GLY A 66 -0.94 -3.42 -3.67
N ARG A 67 -0.94 -4.64 -4.23
CA ARG A 67 -0.97 -5.91 -3.49
C ARG A 67 0.12 -6.86 -3.97
N TYR A 68 0.70 -7.59 -3.05
CA TYR A 68 1.86 -8.45 -3.35
C TYR A 68 1.51 -9.94 -3.31
N ALA A 69 0.46 -10.32 -2.59
CA ALA A 69 0.00 -11.70 -2.48
C ALA A 69 -0.89 -12.12 -3.65
N LEU A 70 -1.02 -13.43 -3.85
CA LEU A 70 -1.93 -14.01 -4.83
C LEU A 70 -3.34 -14.11 -4.25
N HIS A 71 -4.28 -13.40 -4.86
CA HIS A 71 -5.68 -13.36 -4.43
C HIS A 71 -6.57 -14.34 -5.19
N GLU A 72 -6.09 -14.86 -6.34
CA GLU A 72 -6.79 -15.85 -7.16
C GLU A 72 -8.23 -15.41 -7.51
N PHE A 73 -8.36 -14.25 -8.16
CA PHE A 73 -9.67 -13.63 -8.44
C PHE A 73 -10.61 -14.50 -9.29
N ALA A 74 -10.07 -15.47 -10.03
CA ALA A 74 -10.86 -16.44 -10.81
C ALA A 74 -11.88 -17.22 -9.96
N LYS A 75 -11.70 -17.31 -8.63
CA LYS A 75 -12.66 -17.95 -7.70
C LYS A 75 -14.04 -17.29 -7.68
N ASN A 76 -14.12 -16.00 -8.05
CA ASN A 76 -15.36 -15.21 -8.06
C ASN A 76 -15.96 -15.08 -9.47
N VAL A 77 -15.42 -15.82 -10.47
CA VAL A 77 -15.88 -15.80 -11.88
C VAL A 77 -16.77 -17.00 -12.16
N PHE A 78 -17.94 -16.73 -12.77
CA PHE A 78 -18.98 -17.69 -13.01
C PHE A 78 -19.51 -17.60 -14.46
N ASP A 79 -20.11 -18.67 -14.95
CA ASP A 79 -20.86 -18.75 -16.22
C ASP A 79 -20.09 -18.26 -17.43
N VAL A 80 -18.82 -18.63 -17.53
CA VAL A 80 -17.95 -18.23 -18.65
C VAL A 80 -18.47 -18.86 -19.94
N GLN A 81 -18.80 -18.03 -20.92
CA GLN A 81 -19.20 -18.40 -22.27
C GLN A 81 -18.27 -17.74 -23.27
N VAL A 82 -17.87 -18.50 -24.29
CA VAL A 82 -16.97 -18.02 -25.34
C VAL A 82 -17.62 -18.20 -26.69
N LYS A 83 -17.51 -17.20 -27.57
CA LYS A 83 -18.00 -17.21 -28.95
C LYS A 83 -16.96 -16.61 -29.86
N ASP A 84 -16.98 -17.01 -31.15
CA ASP A 84 -16.24 -16.31 -32.19
C ASP A 84 -16.98 -15.05 -32.69
N GLY A 85 -16.39 -14.30 -33.62
CA GLY A 85 -16.94 -13.08 -34.18
C GLY A 85 -18.26 -13.25 -34.93
N ARG A 86 -18.60 -14.48 -35.34
CA ARG A 86 -19.87 -14.84 -35.97
C ARG A 86 -20.91 -15.34 -34.97
N GLY A 87 -20.60 -15.34 -33.69
CA GLY A 87 -21.47 -15.80 -32.62
C GLY A 87 -21.49 -17.33 -32.41
N ARG A 88 -20.60 -18.07 -33.07
CA ARG A 88 -20.50 -19.52 -32.89
C ARG A 88 -19.88 -19.83 -31.52
N PRO A 89 -20.51 -20.69 -30.70
CA PRO A 89 -19.94 -21.10 -29.41
C PRO A 89 -18.58 -21.82 -29.59
N LEU A 90 -17.65 -21.48 -28.69
CA LEU A 90 -16.34 -22.12 -28.58
C LEU A 90 -16.19 -22.71 -27.17
N THR A 91 -15.53 -23.87 -27.09
CA THR A 91 -15.24 -24.50 -25.78
C THR A 91 -13.78 -24.27 -25.43
N PRO A 92 -13.46 -23.42 -24.44
CA PRO A 92 -12.09 -23.19 -24.04
C PRO A 92 -11.53 -24.37 -23.24
N ALA A 93 -10.24 -24.65 -23.39
CA ALA A 93 -9.52 -25.53 -22.48
C ALA A 93 -9.17 -24.75 -21.18
N ARG A 94 -9.06 -25.49 -20.08
CA ARG A 94 -8.71 -24.94 -18.75
C ARG A 94 -7.39 -25.55 -18.27
N PRO A 95 -6.22 -25.03 -18.69
CA PRO A 95 -4.92 -25.60 -18.29
C PRO A 95 -4.62 -25.38 -16.80
N ASN A 96 -5.20 -24.35 -16.19
CA ASN A 96 -5.11 -24.04 -14.77
C ASN A 96 -6.36 -23.27 -14.30
N LEU A 97 -6.37 -22.84 -13.03
CA LEU A 97 -7.55 -22.22 -12.39
C LEU A 97 -7.90 -20.82 -12.92
N HIS A 98 -6.92 -20.09 -13.45
CA HIS A 98 -7.07 -18.67 -13.84
C HIS A 98 -6.94 -18.43 -15.34
N GLN A 99 -6.86 -19.50 -16.19
CA GLN A 99 -6.64 -19.40 -17.64
C GLN A 99 -7.68 -20.18 -18.43
N TRP A 100 -8.06 -19.62 -19.58
CA TRP A 100 -8.93 -20.22 -20.58
C TRP A 100 -8.26 -20.14 -21.95
N ASP A 101 -7.93 -21.28 -22.55
CA ASP A 101 -7.31 -21.36 -23.86
C ASP A 101 -8.38 -21.53 -24.95
N VAL A 102 -8.53 -20.52 -25.79
CA VAL A 102 -9.55 -20.46 -26.85
C VAL A 102 -8.93 -20.77 -28.19
N THR A 103 -9.41 -21.83 -28.85
CA THR A 103 -9.00 -22.22 -30.19
C THR A 103 -10.17 -22.18 -31.15
N GLY A 104 -9.89 -22.21 -32.47
CA GLY A 104 -10.92 -22.33 -33.53
C GLY A 104 -11.73 -21.05 -33.76
N HIS A 105 -11.27 -19.90 -33.27
CA HIS A 105 -11.87 -18.57 -33.51
C HIS A 105 -11.58 -18.11 -34.96
N ASP A 106 -12.36 -17.14 -35.43
CA ASP A 106 -12.27 -16.52 -36.76
C ASP A 106 -11.45 -15.20 -36.79
N GLY A 107 -10.60 -14.98 -35.80
CA GLY A 107 -9.88 -13.72 -35.57
C GLY A 107 -10.56 -12.80 -34.55
N THR A 108 -11.75 -13.17 -34.05
CA THR A 108 -12.44 -12.49 -32.97
C THR A 108 -12.86 -13.49 -31.90
N VAL A 109 -12.68 -13.11 -30.64
CA VAL A 109 -13.12 -13.89 -29.48
C VAL A 109 -13.94 -12.98 -28.58
N VAL A 110 -15.16 -13.41 -28.24
CA VAL A 110 -16.04 -12.75 -27.29
C VAL A 110 -16.19 -13.66 -26.08
N VAL A 111 -15.82 -13.17 -24.89
CA VAL A 111 -15.98 -13.88 -23.61
C VAL A 111 -16.96 -13.13 -22.76
N SER A 112 -18.02 -13.78 -22.33
CA SER A 112 -18.98 -13.24 -21.36
C SER A 112 -18.98 -14.07 -20.08
N TYR A 113 -19.06 -13.41 -18.93
CA TYR A 113 -19.01 -14.04 -17.61
C TYR A 113 -19.66 -13.15 -16.56
N ARG A 114 -19.99 -13.75 -15.41
CA ARG A 114 -20.43 -13.02 -14.24
C ARG A 114 -19.35 -13.02 -13.18
N VAL A 115 -19.29 -11.94 -12.40
CA VAL A 115 -18.42 -11.83 -11.23
C VAL A 115 -19.28 -11.54 -10.00
N PHE A 116 -19.01 -12.27 -8.92
CA PHE A 116 -19.61 -12.02 -7.62
C PHE A 116 -18.72 -11.09 -6.80
N GLY A 117 -19.28 -10.00 -6.28
CA GLY A 117 -18.54 -9.00 -5.51
C GLY A 117 -19.31 -8.53 -4.29
N ASP A 118 -18.81 -8.86 -3.10
CA ASP A 118 -19.42 -8.48 -1.81
C ASP A 118 -18.35 -8.02 -0.80
N ARG A 119 -17.25 -7.41 -1.28
CA ARG A 119 -16.20 -6.92 -0.42
C ARG A 119 -15.73 -5.55 -0.87
N THR A 120 -16.02 -4.53 -0.06
CA THR A 120 -15.59 -3.15 -0.26
C THR A 120 -14.23 -2.96 0.41
N ASP A 121 -13.17 -3.09 -0.37
CA ASP A 121 -11.77 -2.78 -0.02
C ASP A 121 -10.98 -2.48 -1.30
N GLY A 122 -9.71 -2.12 -1.19
CA GLY A 122 -8.86 -1.84 -2.34
C GLY A 122 -8.53 -3.07 -3.20
N THR A 123 -8.71 -4.29 -2.69
CA THR A 123 -8.25 -5.53 -3.33
C THR A 123 -9.33 -6.18 -4.21
N TYR A 124 -10.57 -6.19 -3.75
CA TYR A 124 -11.67 -6.92 -4.38
C TYR A 124 -12.64 -5.97 -5.09
N LEU A 125 -13.87 -6.39 -5.20
CA LEU A 125 -14.96 -5.59 -5.73
C LEU A 125 -16.22 -5.79 -4.90
N SER A 126 -17.07 -4.78 -4.87
CA SER A 126 -18.38 -4.81 -4.24
C SER A 126 -19.42 -4.29 -5.21
N VAL A 127 -20.56 -4.96 -5.26
CA VAL A 127 -21.71 -4.54 -6.06
C VAL A 127 -22.94 -4.58 -5.19
N ASP A 128 -23.69 -3.50 -5.14
CA ASP A 128 -24.98 -3.46 -4.45
C ASP A 128 -26.00 -2.57 -5.17
N ALA A 129 -27.16 -2.37 -4.56
CA ALA A 129 -28.25 -1.59 -5.17
C ALA A 129 -27.91 -0.09 -5.33
N THR A 130 -26.82 0.38 -4.75
CA THR A 130 -26.41 1.80 -4.73
C THR A 130 -25.21 2.07 -5.62
N HIS A 131 -24.27 1.12 -5.74
CA HIS A 131 -23.02 1.31 -6.49
C HIS A 131 -22.36 -0.02 -6.87
N GLY A 132 -21.32 0.10 -7.72
CA GLY A 132 -20.28 -0.91 -7.97
C GLY A 132 -18.92 -0.28 -7.72
N HIS A 133 -18.21 -0.78 -6.71
CA HIS A 133 -16.81 -0.52 -6.43
C HIS A 133 -15.95 -1.59 -7.13
N LEU A 134 -15.09 -1.22 -8.06
CA LEU A 134 -14.40 -2.16 -8.95
C LEU A 134 -12.89 -1.99 -8.88
N ASN A 135 -12.19 -3.02 -8.38
CA ASN A 135 -10.77 -3.21 -8.67
C ASN A 135 -10.65 -4.01 -9.98
N MET A 136 -10.01 -3.42 -11.01
CA MET A 136 -10.00 -4.00 -12.35
C MET A 136 -9.37 -5.39 -12.45
N PRO A 137 -8.26 -5.73 -11.76
CA PRO A 137 -7.72 -7.09 -11.72
C PRO A 137 -8.71 -8.12 -11.18
N ALA A 138 -9.60 -7.73 -10.26
CA ALA A 138 -10.65 -8.59 -9.71
C ALA A 138 -11.88 -8.68 -10.61
N ALA A 139 -12.03 -7.77 -11.60
CA ALA A 139 -13.20 -7.62 -12.44
C ALA A 139 -13.00 -8.12 -13.88
N LEU A 140 -11.84 -7.83 -14.49
CA LEU A 140 -11.65 -7.93 -15.93
C LEU A 140 -10.68 -9.05 -16.32
N MET A 141 -11.12 -9.91 -17.26
CA MET A 141 -10.23 -10.84 -17.95
C MET A 141 -9.40 -10.11 -18.99
N TRP A 142 -8.18 -10.59 -19.21
CA TRP A 142 -7.23 -10.08 -20.19
C TRP A 142 -6.62 -11.22 -21.00
N ALA A 143 -5.91 -10.92 -22.07
CA ALA A 143 -5.31 -11.97 -22.93
C ALA A 143 -3.81 -11.73 -23.10
N ARG A 144 -3.03 -12.81 -22.92
CA ARG A 144 -1.58 -12.80 -23.10
C ARG A 144 -1.22 -12.51 -24.57
N GLY A 145 -0.22 -11.63 -24.74
CA GLY A 145 0.21 -11.13 -26.04
C GLY A 145 -0.60 -9.93 -26.55
N LEU A 146 -1.65 -9.51 -25.83
CA LEU A 146 -2.44 -8.33 -26.16
C LEU A 146 -2.26 -7.19 -25.15
N GLU A 147 -1.34 -7.30 -24.20
CA GLU A 147 -1.08 -6.34 -23.12
C GLU A 147 -0.78 -4.90 -23.60
N PRO A 148 -0.07 -4.70 -24.74
CA PRO A 148 0.19 -3.35 -25.25
C PRO A 148 -1.01 -2.70 -25.96
N ARG A 149 -2.10 -3.45 -26.21
CA ARG A 149 -3.27 -2.88 -26.89
C ARG A 149 -4.02 -1.92 -25.99
N ALA A 150 -4.55 -0.86 -26.62
CA ALA A 150 -5.52 0.00 -25.97
C ALA A 150 -6.78 -0.77 -25.58
N ALA A 151 -7.42 -0.35 -24.49
CA ALA A 151 -8.71 -0.87 -24.07
C ALA A 151 -9.80 0.20 -24.16
N ARG A 152 -11.04 -0.22 -24.41
CA ARG A 152 -12.25 0.59 -24.33
C ARG A 152 -13.20 -0.07 -23.35
N VAL A 153 -13.62 0.67 -22.34
CA VAL A 153 -14.52 0.17 -21.28
C VAL A 153 -15.81 0.96 -21.32
N GLU A 154 -16.94 0.27 -21.43
CA GLU A 154 -18.29 0.81 -21.37
C GLU A 154 -18.99 0.29 -20.11
N PHE A 155 -19.45 1.21 -19.27
CA PHE A 155 -20.22 0.89 -18.08
C PHE A 155 -21.71 1.08 -18.39
N LEU A 156 -22.52 0.08 -18.05
CA LEU A 156 -23.96 0.06 -18.26
C LEU A 156 -24.68 0.02 -16.91
N PRO A 157 -25.16 1.19 -16.42
CA PRO A 157 -25.93 1.26 -15.18
C PRO A 157 -27.14 0.33 -15.18
N PRO A 158 -27.64 -0.06 -14.00
CA PRO A 158 -28.89 -0.83 -13.90
C PRO A 158 -30.06 -0.07 -14.56
N PRO A 159 -31.03 -0.76 -15.16
CA PRO A 159 -32.19 -0.13 -15.76
C PRO A 159 -32.90 0.83 -14.79
N GLY A 160 -33.14 2.07 -15.23
CA GLY A 160 -33.83 3.10 -14.44
C GLY A 160 -32.98 3.76 -13.34
N LYS A 161 -31.68 3.45 -13.24
CA LYS A 161 -30.75 4.11 -12.32
C LYS A 161 -29.89 5.15 -13.06
N THR A 162 -29.69 6.29 -12.41
CA THR A 162 -28.75 7.32 -12.89
C THR A 162 -27.44 7.19 -12.12
N TRP A 163 -26.63 6.22 -12.52
CA TRP A 163 -25.29 6.03 -11.95
C TRP A 163 -24.24 6.83 -12.74
N HIS A 164 -23.28 7.35 -12.02
CA HIS A 164 -22.14 8.07 -12.57
C HIS A 164 -20.89 7.19 -12.48
N VAL A 165 -19.83 7.58 -13.18
CA VAL A 165 -18.54 6.88 -13.16
C VAL A 165 -17.45 7.83 -12.67
N ALA A 166 -16.70 7.39 -11.66
CA ALA A 166 -15.45 8.02 -11.23
C ALA A 166 -14.29 7.03 -11.40
N THR A 167 -13.29 7.42 -12.17
CA THR A 167 -12.12 6.58 -12.50
C THR A 167 -10.97 7.46 -12.98
N GLN A 168 -9.77 6.92 -13.05
CA GLN A 168 -8.62 7.55 -13.71
C GLN A 168 -8.52 7.19 -15.20
N LEU A 169 -9.35 6.29 -15.73
CA LEU A 169 -9.41 5.99 -17.17
C LEU A 169 -9.64 7.27 -18.00
N PHE A 170 -9.11 7.30 -19.21
CA PHE A 170 -9.27 8.45 -20.08
C PHE A 170 -10.73 8.60 -20.55
N PRO A 171 -11.34 9.77 -20.37
CA PRO A 171 -12.70 10.01 -20.80
C PRO A 171 -12.83 10.03 -22.33
N THR A 172 -14.03 9.73 -22.82
CA THR A 172 -14.41 9.87 -24.22
C THR A 172 -15.52 10.93 -24.37
N GLY A 173 -16.17 11.01 -25.51
CA GLY A 173 -17.35 11.87 -25.69
C GLY A 173 -18.61 11.36 -24.95
N SER A 174 -18.57 10.16 -24.34
CA SER A 174 -19.66 9.58 -23.56
C SER A 174 -19.27 9.50 -22.08
N PRO A 175 -20.15 9.87 -21.13
CA PRO A 175 -19.86 9.82 -19.70
C PRO A 175 -19.77 8.40 -19.14
N LEU A 176 -20.13 7.37 -19.91
CA LEU A 176 -20.12 5.97 -19.54
C LEU A 176 -19.06 5.16 -20.30
N VAL A 177 -18.25 5.79 -21.14
CA VAL A 177 -17.26 5.13 -21.99
C VAL A 177 -15.89 5.76 -21.77
N PHE A 178 -14.92 4.92 -21.48
CA PHE A 178 -13.55 5.31 -21.16
C PHE A 178 -12.54 4.47 -21.95
N THR A 179 -11.28 4.90 -21.97
CA THR A 179 -10.19 4.21 -22.63
C THR A 179 -8.96 4.08 -21.73
N ALA A 180 -8.15 3.05 -21.96
CA ALA A 180 -6.82 2.90 -21.39
C ALA A 180 -5.81 2.63 -22.53
N PRO A 181 -4.55 3.12 -22.44
CA PRO A 181 -3.57 2.96 -23.50
C PRO A 181 -2.99 1.53 -23.59
N ASN A 182 -3.03 0.78 -22.50
CA ASN A 182 -2.48 -0.57 -22.37
C ASN A 182 -3.08 -1.29 -21.16
N LEU A 183 -2.72 -2.56 -20.97
CA LEU A 183 -3.18 -3.39 -19.85
C LEU A 183 -2.72 -2.85 -18.49
N GLN A 184 -1.48 -2.40 -18.37
CA GLN A 184 -0.95 -1.88 -17.09
C GLN A 184 -1.80 -0.73 -16.56
N TYR A 185 -2.12 0.24 -17.42
CA TYR A 185 -2.98 1.36 -17.05
C TYR A 185 -4.42 0.95 -16.76
N LEU A 186 -4.97 0.00 -17.58
CA LEU A 186 -6.33 -0.50 -17.36
C LEU A 186 -6.48 -1.15 -15.99
N MET A 187 -5.56 -2.05 -15.65
CA MET A 187 -5.61 -2.83 -14.41
C MET A 187 -5.31 -1.98 -13.17
N ASP A 188 -4.60 -0.88 -13.36
CA ASP A 188 -4.32 0.12 -12.32
C ASP A 188 -5.40 1.22 -12.24
N SER A 189 -6.58 1.01 -12.81
CA SER A 189 -7.65 2.03 -12.88
C SER A 189 -8.91 1.60 -12.14
N PRO A 190 -8.93 1.64 -10.79
CA PRO A 190 -10.14 1.35 -10.04
C PRO A 190 -11.27 2.28 -10.45
N THR A 191 -12.49 1.84 -10.28
CA THR A 191 -13.64 2.58 -10.78
C THR A 191 -14.83 2.46 -9.82
N GLU A 192 -15.39 3.62 -9.48
CA GLU A 192 -16.70 3.74 -8.85
C GLU A 192 -17.78 3.95 -9.91
N VAL A 193 -18.83 3.13 -9.87
CA VAL A 193 -20.01 3.26 -10.73
C VAL A 193 -21.24 3.30 -9.85
N GLY A 194 -21.81 4.49 -9.61
CA GLY A 194 -22.90 4.58 -8.64
C GLY A 194 -23.42 6.00 -8.42
N MET A 195 -24.15 6.15 -7.33
CA MET A 195 -24.56 7.46 -6.81
C MET A 195 -23.60 7.83 -5.68
N PHE A 196 -22.70 8.74 -5.94
CA PHE A 196 -21.71 9.23 -4.96
C PHE A 196 -21.74 10.77 -4.89
N THR A 197 -21.30 11.29 -3.75
CA THR A 197 -21.08 12.72 -3.56
C THR A 197 -19.75 13.13 -4.20
N LEU A 198 -19.76 14.08 -5.11
CA LEU A 198 -18.54 14.59 -5.76
C LEU A 198 -18.11 15.91 -5.12
N ARG A 199 -16.83 16.00 -4.73
CA ARG A 199 -16.17 17.26 -4.35
C ARG A 199 -14.91 17.44 -5.19
N THR A 200 -14.58 18.69 -5.50
CA THR A 200 -13.42 19.03 -6.32
C THR A 200 -12.72 20.26 -5.80
N PHE A 201 -11.40 20.27 -5.92
CA PHE A 201 -10.58 21.46 -5.73
C PHE A 201 -9.40 21.44 -6.70
N THR A 202 -8.75 22.59 -6.88
CA THR A 202 -7.64 22.74 -7.81
C THR A 202 -6.47 23.40 -7.09
N ILE A 203 -5.26 22.88 -7.34
CA ILE A 203 -4.03 23.45 -6.78
C ILE A 203 -3.04 23.69 -7.92
N ASP A 204 -2.46 24.89 -7.91
CA ASP A 204 -1.35 25.28 -8.77
C ASP A 204 -0.03 25.13 -7.97
N ASP A 205 0.89 24.32 -8.48
CA ASP A 205 2.23 24.12 -7.91
C ASP A 205 3.28 25.09 -8.48
N GLY A 206 2.88 25.97 -9.38
CA GLY A 206 3.77 26.92 -10.07
C GLY A 206 4.75 26.28 -11.06
N LYS A 207 4.63 24.97 -11.33
CA LYS A 207 5.52 24.21 -12.23
C LYS A 207 4.88 23.80 -13.55
N GLY A 208 3.59 24.08 -13.72
CA GLY A 208 2.85 23.76 -14.94
C GLY A 208 1.36 24.05 -14.78
N PRO A 209 0.48 23.43 -15.59
CA PRO A 209 -0.96 23.56 -15.41
C PRO A 209 -1.40 23.12 -14.01
N ALA A 210 -2.32 23.87 -13.42
CA ALA A 210 -2.94 23.49 -12.15
C ALA A 210 -3.56 22.09 -12.23
N GLN A 211 -3.42 21.30 -11.16
CA GLN A 211 -3.97 19.95 -11.09
C GLN A 211 -5.32 19.96 -10.37
N THR A 212 -6.25 19.17 -10.88
CA THR A 212 -7.58 19.00 -10.29
C THR A 212 -7.61 17.74 -9.42
N PHE A 213 -8.16 17.88 -8.22
CA PHE A 213 -8.38 16.78 -7.28
C PHE A 213 -9.89 16.56 -7.15
N ARG A 214 -10.32 15.31 -7.33
CA ARG A 214 -11.72 14.87 -7.18
C ARG A 214 -11.82 13.90 -6.02
N ILE A 215 -12.89 14.02 -5.26
CA ILE A 215 -13.27 13.07 -4.23
C ILE A 215 -14.64 12.53 -4.62
N ALA A 216 -14.68 11.27 -5.05
CA ALA A 216 -15.91 10.54 -5.29
C ALA A 216 -16.21 9.77 -3.99
N LEU A 217 -17.17 10.26 -3.22
CA LEU A 217 -17.42 9.84 -1.84
C LEU A 217 -18.76 9.13 -1.75
N HIS A 218 -18.73 7.85 -1.44
CA HIS A 218 -19.89 7.05 -1.09
C HIS A 218 -19.93 6.87 0.43
N HIS A 219 -20.95 7.45 1.08
CA HIS A 219 -21.04 7.55 2.53
C HIS A 219 -22.49 7.71 3.01
N ASP A 220 -22.71 7.49 4.30
CA ASP A 220 -24.03 7.66 4.95
C ASP A 220 -24.20 9.02 5.67
N GLY A 221 -23.23 9.92 5.48
CA GLY A 221 -23.18 11.23 6.12
C GLY A 221 -23.93 12.32 5.34
N THR A 222 -23.77 13.57 5.82
CA THR A 222 -24.35 14.77 5.25
C THR A 222 -23.42 15.45 4.25
N ASP A 223 -23.96 16.34 3.41
CA ASP A 223 -23.15 17.22 2.52
C ASP A 223 -22.13 18.06 3.30
N GLY A 224 -22.50 18.55 4.49
CA GLY A 224 -21.58 19.31 5.35
C GLY A 224 -20.41 18.48 5.87
N GLU A 225 -20.60 17.19 6.14
CA GLU A 225 -19.50 16.25 6.49
C GLU A 225 -18.61 15.98 5.28
N ALA A 226 -19.18 15.84 4.09
CA ALA A 226 -18.43 15.71 2.84
C ALA A 226 -17.59 16.96 2.53
N ASP A 227 -18.14 18.17 2.74
CA ASP A 227 -17.42 19.45 2.57
C ASP A 227 -16.24 19.56 3.55
N ALA A 228 -16.45 19.17 4.81
CA ALA A 228 -15.40 19.17 5.83
C ALA A 228 -14.30 18.16 5.50
N PHE A 229 -14.66 16.97 5.04
CA PHE A 229 -13.70 15.96 4.61
C PHE A 229 -12.88 16.43 3.40
N ALA A 230 -13.53 17.03 2.40
CA ALA A 230 -12.85 17.56 1.21
C ALA A 230 -11.81 18.64 1.58
N LYS A 231 -12.11 19.49 2.56
CA LYS A 231 -11.17 20.49 3.07
C LYS A 231 -9.97 19.87 3.79
N ASP A 232 -10.18 18.78 4.52
CA ASP A 232 -9.09 18.06 5.18
C ASP A 232 -8.20 17.38 4.14
N VAL A 233 -8.79 16.73 3.13
CA VAL A 233 -8.04 16.14 2.02
C VAL A 233 -7.22 17.20 1.29
N GLU A 234 -7.79 18.38 1.00
CA GLU A 234 -7.05 19.50 0.41
C GLU A 234 -5.86 19.92 1.30
N THR A 235 -6.03 19.91 2.62
CA THR A 235 -4.95 20.25 3.57
C THR A 235 -3.81 19.23 3.49
N ILE A 236 -4.12 17.93 3.43
CA ILE A 236 -3.14 16.85 3.25
C ILE A 236 -2.39 17.01 1.93
N VAL A 237 -3.11 17.23 0.84
CA VAL A 237 -2.52 17.44 -0.50
C VAL A 237 -1.53 18.61 -0.50
N ARG A 238 -1.91 19.73 0.13
CA ARG A 238 -1.04 20.92 0.27
C ARG A 238 0.17 20.69 1.18
N GLU A 239 0.06 19.83 2.18
CA GLU A 239 1.17 19.51 3.08
C GLU A 239 2.15 18.48 2.47
N THR A 240 1.67 17.60 1.58
CA THR A 240 2.49 16.63 0.87
C THR A 240 3.35 17.27 -0.24
N LEU A 241 2.80 18.25 -0.95
CA LEU A 241 3.45 18.92 -2.09
C LEU A 241 4.89 19.41 -1.80
N PRO A 242 5.20 20.09 -0.67
CA PRO A 242 6.55 20.59 -0.39
C PRO A 242 7.62 19.51 -0.25
N ILE A 243 7.25 18.28 0.06
CA ILE A 243 8.19 17.16 0.19
C ILE A 243 8.87 16.89 -1.17
N PHE A 244 8.10 16.89 -2.24
CA PHE A 244 8.58 16.61 -3.59
C PHE A 244 8.87 17.88 -4.42
N GLY A 245 8.23 19.01 -4.09
CA GLY A 245 8.40 20.32 -4.71
C GLY A 245 7.53 20.57 -5.95
N GLU A 246 6.84 19.54 -6.46
CA GLU A 246 5.86 19.62 -7.55
C GLU A 246 4.92 18.42 -7.50
N PHE A 247 3.72 18.55 -8.10
CA PHE A 247 2.85 17.40 -8.32
C PHE A 247 3.36 16.52 -9.46
N PRO A 248 3.08 15.21 -9.43
CA PRO A 248 3.12 14.41 -10.64
C PRO A 248 2.21 15.03 -11.69
N ARG A 249 2.59 14.93 -12.97
CA ARG A 249 1.65 15.30 -14.03
C ARG A 249 0.68 14.15 -14.20
N TYR A 250 -0.52 14.33 -13.62
CA TYR A 250 -1.58 13.34 -13.71
C TYR A 250 -2.06 13.26 -15.15
N ASP A 251 -2.22 12.06 -15.64
CA ASP A 251 -2.73 11.81 -16.99
C ASP A 251 -4.14 12.40 -17.09
N GLY A 252 -4.36 13.37 -17.96
CA GLY A 252 -5.61 14.14 -18.00
C GLY A 252 -5.76 15.27 -16.96
N GLY A 253 -4.71 15.57 -16.18
CA GLY A 253 -4.67 16.69 -15.22
C GLY A 253 -5.52 16.50 -13.97
N THR A 254 -5.89 15.28 -13.63
CA THR A 254 -6.81 14.98 -12.52
C THR A 254 -6.29 13.81 -11.67
N TYR A 255 -6.38 13.95 -10.34
CA TYR A 255 -6.25 12.87 -9.36
C TYR A 255 -7.59 12.62 -8.67
N THR A 256 -7.95 11.35 -8.42
CA THR A 256 -9.26 11.00 -7.86
C THR A 256 -9.13 10.14 -6.61
N PHE A 257 -9.70 10.61 -5.51
CA PHE A 257 -9.92 9.81 -4.30
C PHE A 257 -11.27 9.09 -4.46
N LEU A 258 -11.25 7.76 -4.57
CA LEU A 258 -12.42 6.89 -4.60
C LEU A 258 -12.64 6.41 -3.17
N SER A 259 -13.70 6.89 -2.52
CA SER A 259 -13.82 6.77 -1.06
C SER A 259 -15.15 6.14 -0.65
N ASP A 260 -15.07 4.95 0.00
CA ASP A 260 -16.20 4.22 0.56
C ASP A 260 -16.15 4.21 2.09
N TYR A 261 -16.87 5.12 2.71
CA TYR A 261 -17.00 5.20 4.16
C TYR A 261 -18.39 4.71 4.59
N LEU A 262 -18.50 3.39 4.66
CA LEU A 262 -19.76 2.66 4.85
C LEU A 262 -19.63 1.64 5.98
N PRO A 263 -20.69 1.40 6.79
CA PRO A 263 -20.60 0.51 7.95
C PRO A 263 -20.13 -0.93 7.66
N TRP A 264 -20.23 -1.37 6.40
CA TRP A 264 -19.82 -2.70 5.95
C TRP A 264 -18.49 -2.71 5.19
N ALA A 265 -17.89 -1.54 4.93
CA ALA A 265 -16.58 -1.46 4.27
C ALA A 265 -15.47 -1.95 5.19
N SER A 266 -14.47 -2.60 4.62
CA SER A 266 -13.24 -2.95 5.33
C SER A 266 -12.34 -1.72 5.45
N GLY A 267 -11.55 -1.62 6.51
CA GLY A 267 -10.50 -0.59 6.59
C GLY A 267 -9.37 -0.95 5.63
N ASP A 268 -9.18 -0.14 4.58
CA ASP A 268 -8.15 -0.36 3.57
C ASP A 268 -7.83 0.94 2.81
N GLY A 269 -6.62 0.98 2.25
CA GLY A 269 -6.18 1.93 1.24
C GLY A 269 -5.47 1.19 0.13
N MET A 270 -5.49 1.75 -1.09
CA MET A 270 -4.73 1.23 -2.21
C MET A 270 -4.39 2.35 -3.18
N GLU A 271 -3.12 2.49 -3.39
CA GLU A 271 -2.55 3.45 -4.31
C GLU A 271 -2.75 3.06 -5.77
N HIS A 272 -2.93 4.08 -6.62
CA HIS A 272 -2.97 3.97 -8.06
C HIS A 272 -2.37 5.21 -8.72
N ARG A 273 -1.99 5.11 -9.99
CA ARG A 273 -1.23 6.13 -10.71
C ARG A 273 -1.84 7.55 -10.63
N ASN A 274 -3.13 7.71 -10.80
CA ASN A 274 -3.83 9.00 -10.75
C ASN A 274 -5.09 8.95 -9.88
N SER A 275 -5.19 7.95 -9.03
CA SER A 275 -6.29 7.78 -8.09
C SER A 275 -5.83 7.01 -6.86
N THR A 276 -6.70 6.88 -5.89
CA THR A 276 -6.55 5.95 -4.77
C THR A 276 -7.93 5.46 -4.36
N VAL A 277 -7.98 4.22 -3.87
CA VAL A 277 -9.13 3.67 -3.16
C VAL A 277 -8.94 3.89 -1.66
N LEU A 278 -9.98 4.36 -1.01
CA LEU A 278 -10.04 4.57 0.44
C LEU A 278 -11.31 3.94 0.98
N SER A 279 -11.22 3.00 1.88
CA SER A 279 -12.38 2.36 2.47
C SER A 279 -12.28 2.25 3.98
N SER A 280 -13.41 2.43 4.67
CA SER A 280 -13.49 2.26 6.13
C SER A 280 -14.93 2.11 6.59
N SER A 281 -15.14 1.33 7.66
CA SER A 281 -16.41 1.35 8.41
C SER A 281 -16.56 2.59 9.31
N GLY A 282 -15.57 3.46 9.35
CA GLY A 282 -15.56 4.69 10.14
C GLY A 282 -16.45 5.77 9.52
N ALA A 283 -17.28 6.42 10.35
CA ALA A 283 -18.11 7.53 9.92
C ALA A 283 -17.31 8.85 9.96
N LEU A 284 -17.43 9.68 8.93
CA LEU A 284 -16.78 11.00 8.83
C LEU A 284 -17.08 11.93 10.01
N ARG A 285 -18.28 11.81 10.61
CA ARG A 285 -18.73 12.58 11.78
C ARG A 285 -18.06 12.18 13.10
N ASN A 286 -17.38 11.02 13.15
CA ASN A 286 -16.74 10.54 14.38
C ASN A 286 -15.30 11.03 14.48
N PRO A 287 -14.97 11.99 15.37
CA PRO A 287 -13.60 12.52 15.48
C PRO A 287 -12.55 11.47 15.83
N ALA A 288 -12.91 10.44 16.61
CA ALA A 288 -11.98 9.36 16.99
C ALA A 288 -11.59 8.46 15.80
N GLN A 289 -12.46 8.34 14.78
CA GLN A 289 -12.19 7.58 13.57
C GLN A 289 -11.54 8.43 12.48
N ARG A 290 -11.76 9.74 12.52
CA ARG A 290 -11.31 10.69 11.50
C ARG A 290 -9.78 10.75 11.38
N SER A 291 -9.04 10.69 12.49
CA SER A 291 -7.56 10.67 12.44
C SER A 291 -7.04 9.47 11.64
N GLY A 292 -7.56 8.26 11.88
CA GLY A 292 -7.20 7.07 11.10
C GLY A 292 -7.56 7.19 9.62
N ILE A 293 -8.76 7.72 9.31
CA ILE A 293 -9.19 7.98 7.93
C ILE A 293 -8.22 8.94 7.23
N LEU A 294 -7.84 10.05 7.89
CA LEU A 294 -6.93 11.04 7.31
C LEU A 294 -5.48 10.52 7.21
N GLY A 295 -5.07 9.64 8.12
CA GLY A 295 -3.80 8.91 8.02
C GLY A 295 -3.74 8.08 6.74
N THR A 296 -4.81 7.30 6.44
CA THR A 296 -4.91 6.54 5.19
C THR A 296 -4.89 7.46 3.97
N VAL A 297 -5.62 8.60 3.99
CA VAL A 297 -5.56 9.59 2.90
C VAL A 297 -4.15 10.10 2.66
N ALA A 298 -3.39 10.39 3.72
CA ALA A 298 -2.02 10.89 3.61
C ALA A 298 -1.08 9.80 3.04
N HIS A 299 -1.23 8.56 3.49
CA HIS A 299 -0.48 7.39 3.03
C HIS A 299 -0.69 7.16 1.53
N GLU A 300 -1.92 6.99 1.13
CA GLU A 300 -2.27 6.68 -0.26
C GLU A 300 -1.94 7.82 -1.22
N PHE A 301 -2.13 9.06 -0.79
CA PHE A 301 -1.77 10.20 -1.64
C PHE A 301 -0.25 10.34 -1.84
N PHE A 302 0.54 10.02 -0.82
CA PHE A 302 2.01 10.01 -0.91
C PHE A 302 2.51 9.03 -1.97
N HIS A 303 1.83 7.90 -2.13
CA HIS A 303 2.12 6.91 -3.16
C HIS A 303 1.98 7.43 -4.60
N GLY A 304 1.28 8.50 -4.83
CA GLY A 304 1.24 9.16 -6.13
C GLY A 304 2.64 9.49 -6.68
N TRP A 305 3.64 9.65 -5.79
CA TRP A 305 5.07 9.72 -6.11
C TRP A 305 5.78 8.41 -5.79
N ASN A 306 5.72 7.97 -4.52
CA ASN A 306 6.46 6.82 -3.99
C ASN A 306 5.62 5.56 -4.14
N MET A 307 5.93 4.71 -5.04
CA MET A 307 5.37 3.50 -5.66
C MET A 307 4.83 3.74 -7.06
N GLU A 308 4.04 4.77 -7.33
CA GLU A 308 3.42 4.93 -8.64
C GLU A 308 4.36 5.48 -9.71
N ARG A 309 5.40 6.22 -9.30
CA ARG A 309 6.37 6.81 -10.23
C ARG A 309 7.82 6.62 -9.79
N ILE A 310 8.08 6.63 -8.49
CA ILE A 310 9.31 6.13 -7.88
C ILE A 310 9.02 4.66 -7.58
N ARG A 311 9.25 3.76 -8.54
CA ARG A 311 8.84 2.34 -8.49
C ARG A 311 10.04 1.41 -8.50
N SER A 312 10.01 0.36 -7.67
CA SER A 312 11.08 -0.64 -7.66
C SER A 312 11.02 -1.57 -8.88
N ARG A 313 12.17 -2.13 -9.27
CA ARG A 313 12.25 -3.11 -10.37
C ARG A 313 11.50 -4.40 -10.09
N GLY A 314 11.29 -4.75 -8.83
CA GLY A 314 10.58 -5.97 -8.44
C GLY A 314 9.09 -5.94 -8.77
N VAL A 315 8.52 -4.76 -8.99
CA VAL A 315 7.10 -4.56 -9.32
C VAL A 315 6.88 -3.78 -10.62
N GLU A 316 7.91 -3.71 -11.49
CA GLU A 316 7.83 -3.02 -12.78
C GLU A 316 8.42 -3.88 -13.91
N PRO A 317 7.65 -4.23 -14.97
CA PRO A 317 6.19 -4.10 -15.03
C PRO A 317 5.49 -5.06 -14.06
N PHE A 318 4.27 -4.73 -13.62
CA PHE A 318 3.52 -5.61 -12.75
C PHE A 318 3.09 -6.87 -13.49
N ASP A 319 3.32 -8.05 -12.89
CA ASP A 319 2.86 -9.34 -13.43
C ASP A 319 1.51 -9.72 -12.82
N PHE A 320 0.45 -9.71 -13.63
CA PHE A 320 -0.91 -10.07 -13.21
C PHE A 320 -1.13 -11.59 -13.10
N ALA A 321 -0.20 -12.39 -13.61
CA ALA A 321 -0.31 -13.85 -13.61
C ALA A 321 0.50 -14.53 -12.51
N ASP A 322 1.38 -13.79 -11.81
CA ASP A 322 2.21 -14.33 -10.72
C ASP A 322 2.40 -13.33 -9.60
N ALA A 323 3.05 -13.75 -8.51
CA ALA A 323 3.40 -12.89 -7.40
C ALA A 323 4.54 -11.93 -7.77
N ASN A 324 4.40 -10.68 -7.35
CA ASN A 324 5.44 -9.66 -7.53
C ASN A 324 6.24 -9.52 -6.25
N MET A 325 7.55 -9.76 -6.31
CA MET A 325 8.44 -9.76 -5.15
C MET A 325 9.44 -8.60 -5.26
N SER A 326 9.52 -7.79 -4.20
CA SER A 326 10.48 -6.68 -4.11
C SER A 326 11.21 -6.72 -2.77
N GLY A 327 12.50 -6.42 -2.79
CA GLY A 327 13.32 -6.21 -1.60
C GLY A 327 13.22 -4.80 -1.03
N GLU A 328 12.53 -3.89 -1.72
CA GLU A 328 12.53 -2.46 -1.46
C GLU A 328 11.22 -1.93 -0.84
N LEU A 329 10.29 -2.81 -0.40
CA LEU A 329 9.01 -2.37 0.18
C LEU A 329 9.19 -1.63 1.52
N TRP A 330 10.27 -1.88 2.26
CA TRP A 330 10.64 -1.07 3.42
C TRP A 330 10.80 0.43 3.06
N PHE A 331 11.19 0.74 1.81
CA PHE A 331 11.25 2.11 1.30
C PHE A 331 9.90 2.54 0.72
N GLY A 332 9.29 1.73 -0.16
CA GLY A 332 8.03 2.05 -0.80
C GLY A 332 6.91 2.28 0.22
N GLU A 333 6.65 1.30 1.06
CA GLU A 333 5.58 1.31 2.06
C GLU A 333 6.02 1.97 3.38
N GLY A 334 7.22 1.60 3.82
CA GLY A 334 7.68 2.03 5.13
C GLY A 334 7.99 3.53 5.21
N PHE A 335 8.60 4.13 4.18
CA PHE A 335 8.79 5.58 4.17
C PHE A 335 7.46 6.30 4.02
N THR A 336 6.53 5.76 3.25
CA THR A 336 5.17 6.29 3.15
C THR A 336 4.49 6.29 4.52
N SER A 337 4.61 5.21 5.32
CA SER A 337 4.10 5.14 6.70
C SER A 337 4.78 6.11 7.68
N TYR A 338 6.06 6.43 7.48
CA TYR A 338 6.70 7.51 8.21
C TYR A 338 6.12 8.88 7.82
N PHE A 339 5.96 9.11 6.51
CA PHE A 339 5.49 10.40 6.02
C PHE A 339 4.00 10.64 6.28
N ASP A 340 3.13 9.61 6.30
CA ASP A 340 1.73 9.80 6.67
C ASP A 340 1.60 10.38 8.10
N THR A 341 2.37 9.82 9.05
CA THR A 341 2.47 10.31 10.43
C THR A 341 2.98 11.76 10.49
N MET A 342 3.97 12.10 9.66
CA MET A 342 4.52 13.46 9.63
C MET A 342 3.59 14.45 8.93
N ILE A 343 2.89 14.02 7.88
CA ILE A 343 1.93 14.85 7.14
C ILE A 343 0.71 15.17 8.01
N THR A 344 0.13 14.18 8.71
CA THR A 344 -1.02 14.40 9.60
C THR A 344 -0.67 15.34 10.75
N HIS A 345 0.53 15.21 11.32
CA HIS A 345 1.04 16.16 12.31
C HIS A 345 1.21 17.58 11.74
N ARG A 346 1.92 17.71 10.63
CA ARG A 346 2.19 19.00 9.96
C ARG A 346 0.90 19.69 9.50
N ALA A 347 -0.09 18.91 9.09
CA ALA A 347 -1.43 19.36 8.72
C ALA A 347 -2.25 19.85 9.93
N GLY A 348 -1.84 19.48 11.15
CA GLY A 348 -2.50 19.85 12.41
C GLY A 348 -3.65 18.92 12.81
N PHE A 349 -3.71 17.71 12.24
CA PHE A 349 -4.70 16.69 12.60
C PHE A 349 -4.29 15.88 13.82
N ASP A 350 -2.98 15.65 14.01
CA ASP A 350 -2.42 14.95 15.15
C ASP A 350 -1.68 15.94 16.08
N SER A 351 -1.86 15.77 17.38
CA SER A 351 -1.09 16.49 18.38
C SER A 351 0.37 16.01 18.40
N LEU A 352 1.26 16.79 19.03
CA LEU A 352 2.65 16.33 19.25
C LEU A 352 2.70 15.02 20.04
N THR A 353 1.83 14.83 21.02
CA THR A 353 1.77 13.61 21.83
C THR A 353 1.38 12.42 20.97
N ASP A 354 0.32 12.52 20.17
CA ASP A 354 -0.12 11.44 19.28
C ASP A 354 0.99 11.07 18.29
N THR A 355 1.66 12.07 17.70
CA THR A 355 2.79 11.86 16.78
C THR A 355 3.94 11.14 17.47
N LEU A 356 4.34 11.57 18.68
CA LEU A 356 5.43 10.92 19.41
C LEU A 356 5.07 9.51 19.87
N ASP A 357 3.81 9.24 20.19
CA ASP A 357 3.32 7.89 20.49
C ASP A 357 3.37 6.98 19.27
N ASN A 358 2.98 7.46 18.08
CA ASN A 358 3.09 6.72 16.82
C ASN A 358 4.56 6.41 16.48
N LEU A 359 5.46 7.39 16.60
CA LEU A 359 6.90 7.19 16.39
C LEU A 359 7.49 6.21 17.40
N ALA A 360 7.06 6.27 18.67
CA ALA A 360 7.48 5.31 19.69
C ALA A 360 6.97 3.90 19.38
N ALA A 361 5.79 3.76 18.79
CA ALA A 361 5.27 2.46 18.35
C ALA A 361 6.16 1.81 17.27
N PHE A 362 6.65 2.57 16.29
CA PHE A 362 7.61 2.06 15.29
C PHE A 362 8.91 1.60 15.96
N VAL A 363 9.47 2.41 16.86
CA VAL A 363 10.70 2.06 17.59
C VAL A 363 10.51 0.81 18.43
N ASN A 364 9.42 0.72 19.20
CA ASN A 364 9.12 -0.45 20.04
C ASN A 364 8.94 -1.71 19.19
N ALA A 365 8.25 -1.63 18.06
CA ALA A 365 8.02 -2.77 17.19
C ALA A 365 9.34 -3.37 16.68
N VAL A 366 10.29 -2.56 16.24
CA VAL A 366 11.56 -3.06 15.70
C VAL A 366 12.56 -3.45 16.79
N THR A 367 12.54 -2.78 17.95
CA THR A 367 13.50 -3.07 19.04
C THR A 367 13.11 -4.28 19.85
N LEU A 368 11.81 -4.53 20.03
CA LEU A 368 11.29 -5.56 20.92
C LEU A 368 10.88 -6.85 20.20
N SER A 369 10.65 -6.81 18.87
CA SER A 369 10.28 -8.01 18.14
C SER A 369 11.47 -8.96 17.98
N PRO A 370 11.31 -10.24 18.33
CA PRO A 370 12.33 -11.26 18.02
C PRO A 370 12.52 -11.47 16.52
N GLY A 371 11.53 -11.09 15.68
CA GLY A 371 11.57 -11.22 14.23
C GLY A 371 12.80 -10.60 13.58
N ARG A 372 13.31 -9.51 14.16
CA ARG A 372 14.50 -8.81 13.68
C ARG A 372 15.76 -9.70 13.64
N THR A 373 15.87 -10.69 14.51
CA THR A 373 17.03 -11.60 14.54
C THR A 373 16.99 -12.66 13.45
N PHE A 374 15.83 -12.89 12.84
CA PHE A 374 15.64 -13.92 11.81
C PHE A 374 15.88 -13.41 10.39
N ARG A 375 15.45 -12.17 10.10
CA ARG A 375 15.52 -11.58 8.74
C ARG A 375 15.81 -10.10 8.81
N THR A 376 16.36 -9.57 7.73
CA THR A 376 16.62 -8.14 7.54
C THR A 376 15.39 -7.43 7.00
N ALA A 377 15.39 -6.08 6.97
CA ALA A 377 14.29 -5.30 6.41
C ALA A 377 14.08 -5.59 4.91
N GLU A 378 15.16 -5.77 4.15
CA GLU A 378 15.13 -6.22 2.75
C GLU A 378 14.44 -7.60 2.63
N GLN A 379 14.82 -8.57 3.45
CA GLN A 379 14.23 -9.91 3.43
C GLN A 379 12.77 -9.92 3.89
N MET A 380 12.39 -9.05 4.85
CA MET A 380 10.98 -8.90 5.24
C MET A 380 10.14 -8.34 4.09
N SER A 381 10.67 -7.41 3.30
CA SER A 381 10.02 -6.92 2.09
C SER A 381 9.76 -8.04 1.08
N GLN A 382 10.72 -8.95 0.89
CA GLN A 382 10.60 -10.10 -0.01
C GLN A 382 9.53 -11.11 0.44
N LEU A 383 9.10 -11.08 1.70
CA LEU A 383 8.03 -11.93 2.23
C LEU A 383 6.62 -11.40 1.93
N ALA A 384 6.48 -10.22 1.35
CA ALA A 384 5.18 -9.61 1.07
C ALA A 384 4.18 -10.57 0.41
N PRO A 385 4.55 -11.42 -0.58
CA PRO A 385 3.61 -12.37 -1.18
C PRO A 385 2.97 -13.36 -0.20
N PHE A 386 3.54 -13.57 0.98
CA PHE A 386 3.04 -14.49 2.00
C PHE A 386 2.26 -13.80 3.13
N VAL A 387 2.43 -12.48 3.33
CA VAL A 387 1.95 -11.76 4.53
C VAL A 387 1.03 -10.59 4.21
N ASP A 388 0.89 -10.23 2.94
CA ASP A 388 -0.05 -9.23 2.47
C ASP A 388 -1.50 -9.73 2.59
N ALA A 389 -2.47 -9.00 2.08
CA ALA A 389 -3.92 -9.22 2.25
C ALA A 389 -4.45 -10.64 1.94
N ALA A 390 -3.67 -11.54 1.31
CA ALA A 390 -4.02 -12.95 1.11
C ALA A 390 -3.57 -13.80 2.31
N VAL A 391 -4.40 -13.91 3.32
CA VAL A 391 -4.07 -14.63 4.56
C VAL A 391 -4.15 -16.14 4.34
N SER A 392 -3.05 -16.87 4.67
CA SER A 392 -3.08 -18.33 4.79
C SER A 392 -3.97 -18.76 5.96
N ILE A 393 -4.69 -19.88 5.79
CA ILE A 393 -5.41 -20.52 6.90
C ILE A 393 -4.48 -21.25 7.86
N ASP A 394 -3.23 -21.48 7.46
CA ASP A 394 -2.22 -22.14 8.30
C ASP A 394 -1.76 -21.23 9.43
N ARG A 395 -1.48 -21.82 10.57
CA ARG A 395 -0.80 -21.10 11.67
C ARG A 395 0.65 -20.92 11.33
N THR A 396 1.09 -19.68 11.34
CA THR A 396 2.48 -19.31 11.06
C THR A 396 3.15 -18.78 12.34
N ALA A 397 4.47 -18.72 12.32
CA ALA A 397 5.25 -18.09 13.39
C ALA A 397 5.41 -16.58 13.21
N TRP A 398 4.62 -15.94 12.33
CA TRP A 398 4.79 -14.52 11.94
C TRP A 398 4.88 -13.57 13.13
N GLY A 399 4.08 -13.77 14.19
CA GLY A 399 4.16 -12.94 15.40
C GLY A 399 5.53 -12.91 16.08
N ASN A 400 6.38 -13.93 15.83
CA ASN A 400 7.73 -14.04 16.39
C ASN A 400 8.84 -13.88 15.35
N THR A 401 8.55 -14.07 14.06
CA THR A 401 9.60 -14.20 13.04
C THR A 401 9.48 -13.15 11.92
N PHE A 402 8.45 -12.31 11.96
CA PHE A 402 8.18 -11.29 10.96
C PHE A 402 7.97 -9.92 11.61
N ILE A 403 8.52 -8.90 11.00
CA ILE A 403 8.18 -7.49 11.25
C ILE A 403 7.69 -6.91 9.93
N SER A 404 6.52 -6.28 9.94
CA SER A 404 5.97 -5.64 8.75
C SER A 404 6.97 -4.63 8.17
N TYR A 405 7.20 -4.70 6.88
CA TYR A 405 8.03 -3.74 6.14
C TYR A 405 7.47 -2.32 6.18
N TYR A 406 6.15 -2.15 6.40
CA TYR A 406 5.55 -0.84 6.73
C TYR A 406 6.16 -0.28 8.02
N THR A 407 6.05 -1.01 9.10
CA THR A 407 6.51 -0.58 10.43
C THR A 407 8.04 -0.49 10.52
N TRP A 408 8.74 -1.49 9.97
CA TRP A 408 10.22 -1.47 10.01
C TRP A 408 10.77 -0.37 9.10
N GLY A 409 10.20 -0.21 7.91
CA GLY A 409 10.60 0.85 7.01
C GLY A 409 10.30 2.24 7.57
N ALA A 410 9.17 2.43 8.28
CA ALA A 410 8.88 3.68 8.98
C ALA A 410 9.93 3.99 10.08
N ALA A 411 10.35 2.98 10.84
CA ALA A 411 11.43 3.12 11.81
C ALA A 411 12.77 3.46 11.13
N ILE A 412 13.10 2.83 10.00
CA ILE A 412 14.29 3.16 9.19
C ILE A 412 14.21 4.60 8.69
N GLY A 413 13.07 5.01 8.14
CA GLY A 413 12.82 6.38 7.66
C GLY A 413 13.00 7.42 8.76
N LEU A 414 12.44 7.16 9.95
CA LEU A 414 12.66 7.98 11.14
C LEU A 414 14.15 8.07 11.51
N GLY A 415 14.84 6.94 11.58
CA GLY A 415 16.26 6.89 11.90
C GLY A 415 17.13 7.63 10.89
N LEU A 416 16.79 7.52 9.60
CA LEU A 416 17.49 8.20 8.51
C LEU A 416 17.25 9.72 8.54
N ASP A 417 15.99 10.17 8.71
CA ASP A 417 15.67 11.60 8.78
C ASP A 417 16.39 12.28 9.94
N LEU A 418 16.32 11.67 11.14
CA LEU A 418 17.01 12.21 12.31
C LEU A 418 18.55 12.19 12.17
N SER A 419 19.12 11.16 11.50
CA SER A 419 20.57 11.08 11.25
C SER A 419 21.03 12.13 10.25
N LEU A 420 20.29 12.37 9.17
CA LEU A 420 20.59 13.42 8.21
C LEU A 420 20.55 14.80 8.88
N ARG A 421 19.52 15.07 9.67
CA ARG A 421 19.38 16.34 10.42
C ARG A 421 20.47 16.54 11.45
N ASP A 422 20.88 15.50 12.16
CA ASP A 422 21.99 15.57 13.13
C ASP A 422 23.31 15.90 12.44
N GLN A 423 23.68 15.18 11.37
CA GLN A 423 24.94 15.37 10.65
C GLN A 423 25.04 16.73 9.96
N THR A 424 23.93 17.28 9.49
CA THR A 424 23.88 18.49 8.68
C THR A 424 23.34 19.71 9.44
N HIS A 425 23.17 19.61 10.74
CA HIS A 425 22.55 20.65 11.57
C HIS A 425 21.18 21.11 11.02
N GLY A 426 20.40 20.15 10.51
CA GLY A 426 19.04 20.37 9.99
C GLY A 426 18.95 20.93 8.57
N THR A 427 20.05 21.04 7.84
CA THR A 427 20.03 21.55 6.45
C THR A 427 19.63 20.50 5.42
N VAL A 428 19.76 19.21 5.75
CA VAL A 428 19.33 18.08 4.92
C VAL A 428 18.40 17.18 5.72
N SER A 429 17.37 16.67 5.07
CA SER A 429 16.30 15.88 5.67
C SER A 429 15.87 14.73 4.75
N LEU A 430 14.99 13.87 5.24
CA LEU A 430 14.38 12.83 4.43
C LEU A 430 13.48 13.40 3.31
N ASP A 431 12.87 14.58 3.50
CA ASP A 431 12.14 15.26 2.43
C ASP A 431 13.07 15.54 1.22
N ASP A 432 14.33 15.92 1.47
CA ASP A 432 15.32 16.16 0.41
C ASP A 432 15.73 14.86 -0.29
N TYR A 433 15.78 13.75 0.45
CA TYR A 433 16.01 12.43 -0.14
C TYR A 433 14.87 12.00 -1.05
N MET A 434 13.63 12.16 -0.63
CA MET A 434 12.46 11.87 -1.47
C MET A 434 12.42 12.76 -2.71
N ARG A 435 12.77 14.04 -2.58
CA ARG A 435 12.87 14.97 -3.73
C ARG A 435 13.99 14.55 -4.70
N LEU A 436 15.12 14.06 -4.19
CA LEU A 436 16.20 13.52 -5.03
C LEU A 436 15.74 12.26 -5.77
N MET A 437 15.06 11.35 -5.10
CA MET A 437 14.48 10.16 -5.75
C MET A 437 13.44 10.57 -6.81
N TRP A 438 12.60 11.55 -6.52
CA TRP A 438 11.64 12.09 -7.48
C TRP A 438 12.32 12.62 -8.74
N THR A 439 13.31 13.50 -8.60
CA THR A 439 14.00 14.11 -9.73
C THR A 439 14.85 13.14 -10.54
N THR A 440 15.35 12.07 -9.91
CA THR A 440 16.27 11.10 -10.55
C THR A 440 15.57 9.85 -11.10
N HIS A 441 14.44 9.45 -10.53
CA HIS A 441 13.69 8.25 -10.94
C HIS A 441 12.24 8.59 -11.33
N GLY A 442 11.50 9.32 -10.52
CA GLY A 442 10.09 9.64 -10.76
C GLY A 442 9.87 10.45 -12.04
N VAL A 443 10.48 11.63 -12.16
CA VAL A 443 10.35 12.49 -13.37
C VAL A 443 10.84 11.79 -14.64
N PRO A 444 12.01 11.13 -14.67
CA PRO A 444 12.41 10.33 -15.82
C PRO A 444 11.52 9.10 -16.06
N GLY A 445 10.96 8.53 -15.01
CA GLY A 445 10.04 7.39 -15.08
C GLY A 445 8.78 7.67 -15.87
N MET A 446 8.25 8.90 -15.78
CA MET A 446 7.06 9.34 -16.51
C MET A 446 7.25 9.51 -18.03
N LYS A 447 8.43 9.29 -18.57
CA LYS A 447 8.68 9.39 -20.02
C LYS A 447 8.18 8.18 -20.82
N ALA A 448 7.78 7.11 -20.15
CA ALA A 448 7.12 5.96 -20.80
C ALA A 448 5.65 6.23 -21.07
N ALA A 449 4.98 5.28 -21.74
CA ALA A 449 3.52 5.30 -21.89
C ALA A 449 2.85 5.28 -20.50
N PRO A 450 1.67 5.90 -20.33
CA PRO A 450 0.94 5.84 -19.07
C PRO A 450 0.76 4.39 -18.57
N GLY A 451 0.94 4.17 -17.27
CA GLY A 451 0.91 2.84 -16.64
C GLY A 451 2.27 2.13 -16.60
N ILE A 452 3.32 2.71 -17.20
CA ILE A 452 4.68 2.13 -17.22
C ILE A 452 5.66 3.14 -16.64
N VAL A 453 6.66 2.65 -15.88
CA VAL A 453 7.73 3.47 -15.32
C VAL A 453 9.04 3.19 -16.09
N ALA A 454 9.54 4.20 -16.82
CA ALA A 454 10.72 4.04 -17.69
C ALA A 454 12.03 3.88 -16.91
N LYS A 455 12.08 4.25 -15.64
CA LYS A 455 13.30 4.23 -14.84
C LYS A 455 13.03 3.70 -13.42
N PRO A 456 12.70 2.42 -13.27
CA PRO A 456 12.55 1.82 -11.95
C PRO A 456 13.89 1.80 -11.22
N TYR A 457 13.84 1.84 -9.87
CA TYR A 457 15.02 1.80 -9.01
C TYR A 457 15.26 0.40 -8.43
N GLY A 458 16.48 0.16 -7.96
CA GLY A 458 16.87 -0.97 -7.12
C GLY A 458 17.60 -0.51 -5.86
N MET A 459 18.02 -1.46 -5.03
CA MET A 459 18.71 -1.20 -3.76
C MET A 459 19.97 -0.33 -3.94
N GLU A 460 20.73 -0.57 -5.00
CA GLU A 460 21.94 0.20 -5.32
C GLU A 460 21.65 1.66 -5.69
N ASP A 461 20.49 1.94 -6.30
CA ASP A 461 20.07 3.30 -6.59
C ASP A 461 19.72 4.05 -5.29
N LEU A 462 18.97 3.39 -4.38
CA LEU A 462 18.64 3.97 -3.08
C LEU A 462 19.92 4.34 -2.30
N GLN A 463 20.85 3.41 -2.18
CA GLN A 463 22.14 3.67 -1.50
C GLN A 463 22.95 4.76 -2.19
N GLY A 464 23.02 4.73 -3.52
CA GLY A 464 23.74 5.71 -4.32
C GLY A 464 23.16 7.13 -4.17
N ARG A 465 21.84 7.29 -4.11
CA ARG A 465 21.18 8.59 -3.88
C ARG A 465 21.40 9.08 -2.45
N LEU A 466 21.44 8.20 -1.46
CA LEU A 466 21.78 8.58 -0.09
C LEU A 466 23.23 9.09 -0.01
N ALA A 467 24.18 8.41 -0.66
CA ALA A 467 25.57 8.86 -0.76
C ALA A 467 25.70 10.23 -1.44
N GLN A 468 24.94 10.44 -2.52
CA GLN A 468 24.91 11.72 -3.22
C GLN A 468 24.36 12.85 -2.34
N LEU A 469 23.26 12.60 -1.63
CA LEU A 469 22.59 13.61 -0.80
C LEU A 469 23.41 14.00 0.42
N SER A 470 23.94 13.00 1.14
CA SER A 470 24.72 13.22 2.36
C SER A 470 26.13 13.76 2.09
N GLY A 471 26.63 13.61 0.86
CA GLY A 471 28.03 13.86 0.52
C GLY A 471 29.00 12.84 1.15
N ASP A 472 28.49 11.78 1.79
CA ASP A 472 29.26 10.76 2.50
C ASP A 472 28.86 9.33 2.06
N ALA A 473 29.65 8.78 1.15
CA ALA A 473 29.46 7.43 0.67
C ALA A 473 29.72 6.34 1.74
N SER A 474 30.50 6.65 2.80
CA SER A 474 30.72 5.72 3.90
C SER A 474 29.48 5.62 4.78
N PHE A 475 28.90 6.76 5.14
CA PHE A 475 27.64 6.82 5.87
C PHE A 475 26.54 6.03 5.14
N ALA A 476 26.38 6.25 3.83
CA ALA A 476 25.36 5.53 3.06
C ALA A 476 25.59 4.01 3.07
N ARG A 477 26.82 3.54 2.85
CA ARG A 477 27.14 2.10 2.92
C ARG A 477 26.90 1.51 4.29
N GLU A 478 27.33 2.19 5.36
CA GLU A 478 27.15 1.72 6.72
C GLU A 478 25.69 1.70 7.13
N PHE A 479 24.92 2.71 6.75
CA PHE A 479 23.48 2.77 7.03
C PHE A 479 22.76 1.57 6.39
N PHE A 480 23.01 1.30 5.11
CA PHE A 480 22.40 0.16 4.42
C PHE A 480 22.86 -1.17 5.00
N ALA A 481 24.15 -1.35 5.23
CA ALA A 481 24.69 -2.59 5.77
C ALA A 481 24.18 -2.93 7.18
N LYS A 482 23.96 -1.92 8.03
CA LYS A 482 23.51 -2.13 9.42
C LYS A 482 22.00 -2.26 9.54
N TYR A 483 21.25 -1.38 8.90
CA TYR A 483 19.82 -1.17 9.22
C TYR A 483 18.86 -1.73 8.16
N ILE A 484 19.32 -2.03 6.97
CA ILE A 484 18.50 -2.55 5.86
C ILE A 484 18.88 -3.99 5.54
N GLN A 485 20.18 -4.27 5.36
CA GLN A 485 20.73 -5.58 5.04
C GLN A 485 21.30 -6.31 6.28
N GLY A 486 21.37 -5.62 7.41
CA GLY A 486 21.73 -6.13 8.72
C GLY A 486 20.53 -6.18 9.67
N HIS A 487 20.83 -6.44 10.94
CA HIS A 487 19.85 -6.62 12.01
C HIS A 487 19.89 -5.49 13.06
N ASP A 488 20.75 -4.47 12.86
CA ASP A 488 20.88 -3.37 13.80
C ASP A 488 19.71 -2.39 13.69
N VAL A 489 19.56 -1.55 14.71
CA VAL A 489 18.63 -0.42 14.70
C VAL A 489 19.39 0.87 14.98
N PRO A 490 18.95 2.02 14.45
CA PRO A 490 19.54 3.32 14.79
C PRO A 490 19.51 3.60 16.28
N ASP A 491 20.49 4.36 16.78
CA ASP A 491 20.50 4.84 18.17
C ASP A 491 19.44 5.94 18.35
N TYR A 492 18.17 5.52 18.44
CA TYR A 492 17.04 6.41 18.57
C TYR A 492 17.14 7.31 19.81
N ALA A 493 17.67 6.80 20.94
CA ALA A 493 17.80 7.58 22.16
C ALA A 493 18.69 8.81 21.94
N ARG A 494 19.84 8.63 21.31
CA ARG A 494 20.75 9.70 20.94
C ARG A 494 20.10 10.66 19.93
N LEU A 495 19.47 10.12 18.89
CA LEU A 495 18.86 10.91 17.82
C LEU A 495 17.72 11.79 18.34
N PHE A 496 16.81 11.25 19.16
CA PHE A 496 15.77 12.04 19.81
C PHE A 496 16.34 13.08 20.77
N GLY A 497 17.42 12.74 21.49
CA GLY A 497 18.14 13.69 22.31
C GLY A 497 18.62 14.92 21.53
N ARG A 498 19.08 14.74 20.28
CA ARG A 498 19.46 15.87 19.39
C ARG A 498 18.27 16.77 19.04
N MET A 499 17.05 16.24 19.04
CA MET A 499 15.81 16.98 18.83
C MET A 499 15.22 17.58 20.11
N GLY A 500 15.91 17.48 21.26
CA GLY A 500 15.38 17.92 22.56
C GLY A 500 14.22 17.07 23.04
N LEU A 501 14.21 15.78 22.69
CA LEU A 501 13.26 14.78 23.15
C LEU A 501 13.98 13.76 24.02
N VAL A 502 13.24 13.12 24.93
CA VAL A 502 13.75 12.06 25.79
C VAL A 502 13.02 10.76 25.47
N MET A 503 13.77 9.74 25.09
CA MET A 503 13.29 8.38 25.01
C MET A 503 13.55 7.69 26.36
N ARG A 504 12.50 7.21 27.01
CA ARG A 504 12.59 6.57 28.33
C ARG A 504 11.63 5.38 28.42
N LYS A 505 11.86 4.49 29.39
CA LYS A 505 10.92 3.41 29.66
C LYS A 505 9.56 3.94 30.05
N LYS A 506 8.49 3.47 29.39
CA LYS A 506 7.11 3.90 29.62
C LYS A 506 6.62 3.51 31.01
N ALA A 507 7.06 2.37 31.52
CA ALA A 507 6.67 1.81 32.82
C ALA A 507 7.90 1.39 33.65
N ALA A 508 8.83 2.33 33.88
CA ALA A 508 10.06 2.07 34.64
C ALA A 508 9.76 1.48 36.02
N GLY A 509 10.49 0.41 36.37
CA GLY A 509 10.34 -0.29 37.63
C GLY A 509 9.05 -1.12 37.78
N LYS A 510 8.27 -1.30 36.72
CA LYS A 510 7.07 -2.14 36.72
C LYS A 510 7.36 -3.52 36.17
N GLY A 511 6.77 -4.54 36.83
CA GLY A 511 6.83 -5.90 36.35
C GLY A 511 6.09 -6.09 35.01
N TRP A 512 6.57 -7.03 34.20
CA TRP A 512 6.04 -7.34 32.89
C TRP A 512 6.12 -8.85 32.62
N LEU A 513 5.07 -9.40 31.97
CA LEU A 513 4.95 -10.82 31.62
C LEU A 513 5.32 -11.15 30.18
N GLY A 514 5.49 -10.15 29.35
CA GLY A 514 5.54 -10.28 27.89
C GLY A 514 4.33 -9.59 27.26
N SER A 515 4.43 -9.32 25.97
CA SER A 515 3.36 -8.67 25.18
C SER A 515 2.43 -9.69 24.52
N ALA A 516 2.21 -10.87 25.12
CA ALA A 516 1.28 -11.86 24.58
C ALA A 516 -0.16 -11.35 24.65
N PRO A 517 -0.90 -11.32 23.53
CA PRO A 517 -2.32 -10.98 23.55
C PRO A 517 -3.11 -11.97 24.42
N LEU A 518 -4.06 -11.47 25.19
CA LEU A 518 -4.95 -12.27 26.03
C LEU A 518 -6.37 -12.19 25.46
N VAL A 519 -6.94 -13.34 25.11
CA VAL A 519 -8.24 -13.46 24.43
C VAL A 519 -9.18 -14.34 25.25
N THR A 520 -10.36 -13.84 25.55
CA THR A 520 -11.41 -14.67 26.17
C THR A 520 -12.02 -15.61 25.12
N ALA A 521 -11.85 -16.90 25.31
CA ALA A 521 -12.39 -17.93 24.42
C ALA A 521 -12.73 -19.20 25.19
N ASN A 522 -13.85 -19.85 24.85
CA ASN A 522 -14.30 -21.14 25.42
C ASN A 522 -14.30 -21.16 26.95
N GLY A 523 -14.79 -20.06 27.57
CA GLY A 523 -14.96 -19.97 29.03
C GLY A 523 -13.66 -19.73 29.82
N GLY A 524 -12.56 -19.35 29.17
CA GLY A 524 -11.29 -19.03 29.82
C GLY A 524 -10.48 -17.95 29.12
N LEU A 525 -9.44 -17.45 29.77
CA LEU A 525 -8.49 -16.51 29.20
C LEU A 525 -7.34 -17.25 28.56
N ARG A 526 -7.23 -17.18 27.24
CA ARG A 526 -6.16 -17.83 26.45
C ARG A 526 -5.11 -16.82 26.03
N VAL A 527 -3.87 -17.31 25.97
CA VAL A 527 -2.77 -16.51 25.42
C VAL A 527 -2.73 -16.65 23.89
N GLY A 528 -2.53 -15.53 23.21
CA GLY A 528 -2.23 -15.50 21.79
C GLY A 528 -0.77 -15.91 21.52
N VAL A 529 -0.16 -15.31 20.50
CA VAL A 529 1.28 -15.55 20.23
C VAL A 529 2.10 -15.10 21.43
N VAL A 530 2.85 -16.04 22.01
CA VAL A 530 3.79 -15.75 23.11
C VAL A 530 5.12 -15.35 22.48
N PRO A 531 5.62 -14.12 22.72
CA PRO A 531 6.89 -13.67 22.15
C PRO A 531 8.05 -14.56 22.66
N PHE A 532 8.95 -14.94 21.78
CA PHE A 532 10.14 -15.69 22.13
C PHE A 532 10.93 -14.96 23.21
N GLU A 533 11.52 -15.71 24.14
CA GLU A 533 12.32 -15.22 25.25
C GLU A 533 11.57 -14.36 26.28
N SER A 534 10.26 -14.11 26.10
CA SER A 534 9.47 -13.40 27.11
C SER A 534 9.26 -14.22 28.39
N PRO A 535 8.93 -13.59 29.54
CA PRO A 535 8.65 -14.29 30.79
C PRO A 535 7.65 -15.45 30.67
N LEU A 536 6.55 -15.26 29.92
CA LEU A 536 5.58 -16.34 29.69
C LEU A 536 6.16 -17.48 28.85
N TYR A 537 6.98 -17.15 27.84
CA TYR A 537 7.68 -18.15 27.03
C TYR A 537 8.64 -19.00 27.88
N GLN A 538 9.44 -18.34 28.71
CA GLN A 538 10.38 -19.01 29.61
C GLN A 538 9.66 -19.86 30.68
N ALA A 539 8.46 -19.47 31.11
CA ALA A 539 7.60 -20.26 31.99
C ALA A 539 6.95 -21.46 31.28
N GLY A 540 7.20 -21.65 29.99
CA GLY A 540 6.74 -22.79 29.18
C GLY A 540 5.33 -22.65 28.63
N MET A 541 4.76 -21.43 28.57
CA MET A 541 3.48 -21.16 27.90
C MET A 541 3.66 -21.06 26.39
N ALA A 542 2.66 -21.52 25.66
CA ALA A 542 2.54 -21.43 24.23
C ALA A 542 1.18 -20.87 23.81
N GLN A 543 1.05 -20.55 22.55
CA GLN A 543 -0.21 -20.07 21.99
C GLN A 543 -1.37 -21.03 22.26
N ASP A 544 -2.54 -20.48 22.62
CA ASP A 544 -3.78 -21.15 23.00
C ASP A 544 -3.76 -21.83 24.38
N ASP A 545 -2.68 -21.78 25.13
CA ASP A 545 -2.71 -22.20 26.51
C ASP A 545 -3.65 -21.30 27.33
N GLN A 546 -4.42 -21.90 28.23
CA GLN A 546 -5.38 -21.18 29.07
C GLN A 546 -4.73 -20.79 30.39
N LEU A 547 -4.66 -19.50 30.66
CA LEU A 547 -4.22 -18.97 31.94
C LEU A 547 -5.31 -19.22 33.00
N VAL A 548 -4.98 -19.85 34.11
CA VAL A 548 -5.91 -20.23 35.18
C VAL A 548 -5.71 -19.40 36.44
N THR A 549 -4.50 -19.44 37.01
CA THR A 549 -4.16 -18.61 38.17
C THR A 549 -2.82 -17.93 37.99
N LEU A 550 -2.70 -16.74 38.51
CA LEU A 550 -1.44 -15.99 38.61
C LEU A 550 -1.29 -15.51 40.06
N ASP A 551 -0.21 -15.88 40.71
CA ASP A 551 0.08 -15.60 42.14
C ASP A 551 -1.08 -15.97 43.08
N GLY A 552 -1.72 -17.11 42.81
CA GLY A 552 -2.86 -17.62 43.60
C GLY A 552 -4.22 -16.94 43.29
N VAL A 553 -4.25 -15.97 42.41
CA VAL A 553 -5.48 -15.26 41.99
C VAL A 553 -6.03 -15.93 40.73
N ASP A 554 -7.33 -16.27 40.74
CA ASP A 554 -8.03 -16.79 39.56
C ASP A 554 -8.08 -15.72 38.45
N VAL A 555 -7.60 -16.07 37.27
CA VAL A 555 -7.53 -15.17 36.13
C VAL A 555 -8.79 -15.29 35.28
N THR A 556 -9.65 -14.26 35.34
CA THR A 556 -10.92 -14.19 34.62
C THR A 556 -10.91 -13.17 33.46
N SER A 557 -9.94 -12.27 33.45
CA SER A 557 -9.82 -11.20 32.44
C SER A 557 -8.37 -10.74 32.28
N SER A 558 -8.08 -10.06 31.18
CA SER A 558 -6.80 -9.37 31.01
C SER A 558 -6.50 -8.35 32.10
N GLN A 559 -7.56 -7.67 32.61
CA GLN A 559 -7.41 -6.71 33.71
C GLN A 559 -6.93 -7.39 34.99
N THR A 560 -7.44 -8.59 35.31
CA THR A 560 -6.98 -9.37 36.48
C THR A 560 -5.48 -9.63 36.42
N VAL A 561 -4.96 -9.97 35.22
CA VAL A 561 -3.50 -10.17 35.02
C VAL A 561 -2.73 -8.89 35.27
N LEU A 562 -3.18 -7.76 34.72
CA LEU A 562 -2.54 -6.46 34.93
C LEU A 562 -2.54 -6.05 36.40
N ASP A 563 -3.64 -6.26 37.12
CA ASP A 563 -3.78 -5.92 38.55
C ASP A 563 -2.88 -6.76 39.44
N VAL A 564 -2.64 -8.03 39.07
CA VAL A 564 -1.69 -8.89 39.80
C VAL A 564 -0.26 -8.43 39.52
N VAL A 565 0.11 -8.27 38.26
CA VAL A 565 1.46 -7.87 37.85
C VAL A 565 1.85 -6.52 38.44
N ALA A 566 0.92 -5.56 38.47
CA ALA A 566 1.16 -4.20 39.00
C ALA A 566 1.59 -4.15 40.48
N LYS A 567 1.34 -5.22 41.24
CA LYS A 567 1.71 -5.34 42.66
C LYS A 567 3.15 -5.77 42.87
N HIS A 568 3.83 -6.19 41.80
CA HIS A 568 5.16 -6.81 41.90
C HIS A 568 6.20 -6.02 41.10
N ALA A 569 7.41 -5.98 41.64
CA ALA A 569 8.58 -5.42 40.97
C ALA A 569 9.20 -6.42 39.97
N PRO A 570 9.99 -5.94 39.00
CA PRO A 570 10.83 -6.80 38.17
C PRO A 570 11.69 -7.74 39.01
N GLY A 571 11.89 -8.97 38.54
CA GLY A 571 12.59 -10.05 39.28
C GLY A 571 11.68 -10.86 40.22
N ALA A 572 10.45 -10.44 40.49
CA ALA A 572 9.51 -11.20 41.28
C ALA A 572 9.10 -12.49 40.57
N ALA A 573 9.16 -13.62 41.27
CA ALA A 573 8.76 -14.93 40.77
C ALA A 573 7.36 -15.30 41.28
N LEU A 574 6.35 -15.25 40.38
CA LEU A 574 4.95 -15.51 40.70
C LEU A 574 4.58 -16.96 40.43
N ALA A 575 3.71 -17.53 41.25
CA ALA A 575 3.13 -18.85 40.97
C ALA A 575 2.22 -18.74 39.73
N LEU A 576 2.38 -19.64 38.78
CA LEU A 576 1.63 -19.66 37.53
C LEU A 576 0.99 -21.04 37.34
N LYS A 577 -0.35 -21.05 37.13
CA LYS A 577 -1.07 -22.25 36.70
C LYS A 577 -1.75 -21.98 35.37
N PHE A 578 -1.54 -22.88 34.43
CA PHE A 578 -2.20 -22.82 33.13
C PHE A 578 -2.55 -24.23 32.63
N VAL A 579 -3.46 -24.31 31.69
CA VAL A 579 -3.83 -25.53 30.99
C VAL A 579 -3.33 -25.44 29.57
N ARG A 580 -2.48 -26.39 29.17
CA ARG A 580 -2.00 -26.48 27.80
C ARG A 580 -3.15 -26.72 26.83
N ARG A 581 -2.92 -26.39 25.58
CA ARG A 581 -3.83 -26.75 24.48
C ARG A 581 -4.17 -28.25 24.44
N SER A 582 -3.27 -29.12 24.92
CA SER A 582 -3.47 -30.57 25.07
C SER A 582 -4.43 -30.97 26.20
N GLY A 583 -4.79 -30.06 27.09
CA GLY A 583 -5.57 -30.33 28.33
C GLY A 583 -4.70 -30.63 29.56
N GLU A 584 -3.38 -30.68 29.43
CA GLU A 584 -2.45 -30.89 30.56
C GLU A 584 -2.45 -29.63 31.45
N THR A 585 -2.60 -29.83 32.77
CA THR A 585 -2.46 -28.75 33.74
C THR A 585 -1.01 -28.61 34.15
N VAL A 586 -0.44 -27.42 34.01
CA VAL A 586 0.93 -27.07 34.39
C VAL A 586 0.90 -26.13 35.58
N ASN A 587 1.68 -26.43 36.60
CA ASN A 587 1.98 -25.54 37.71
C ASN A 587 3.47 -25.19 37.65
N THR A 588 3.80 -23.92 37.55
CA THR A 588 5.17 -23.43 37.40
C THR A 588 5.32 -22.06 38.07
N ARG A 589 6.41 -21.40 37.79
CA ARG A 589 6.64 -20.01 38.18
C ARG A 589 6.99 -19.16 36.95
N VAL A 590 6.57 -17.92 36.94
CA VAL A 590 6.97 -16.91 35.96
C VAL A 590 7.76 -15.85 36.69
N THR A 591 8.94 -15.50 36.17
CA THR A 591 9.74 -14.38 36.71
C THR A 591 9.43 -13.14 35.89
N LEU A 592 8.96 -12.09 36.55
CA LEU A 592 8.67 -10.83 35.89
C LEU A 592 9.96 -10.14 35.45
N GLU A 593 9.96 -9.62 34.25
CA GLU A 593 10.99 -8.68 33.77
C GLU A 593 10.53 -7.23 33.95
N GLU A 594 11.39 -6.26 33.71
CA GLU A 594 10.98 -4.86 33.61
C GLU A 594 10.37 -4.61 32.23
N ASP A 595 9.25 -3.88 32.17
CA ASP A 595 8.62 -3.51 30.89
C ASP A 595 9.63 -2.80 29.98
N PRO A 596 10.03 -3.41 28.85
CA PRO A 596 11.04 -2.83 27.98
C PRO A 596 10.53 -1.69 27.08
N ARG A 597 9.20 -1.49 26.99
CA ARG A 597 8.58 -0.51 26.11
C ARG A 597 9.01 0.90 26.48
N VAL A 598 9.28 1.68 25.43
CA VAL A 598 9.68 3.08 25.57
C VAL A 598 8.56 4.03 25.16
N GLU A 599 8.61 5.24 25.70
CA GLU A 599 7.86 6.42 25.27
C GLU A 599 8.84 7.53 24.89
N ILE A 600 8.38 8.47 24.07
CA ILE A 600 9.15 9.63 23.64
C ILE A 600 8.40 10.88 24.14
N VAL A 601 9.09 11.72 24.89
CA VAL A 601 8.49 12.92 25.48
C VAL A 601 9.37 14.14 25.24
N PRO A 602 8.81 15.37 25.17
CA PRO A 602 9.61 16.59 25.17
C PRO A 602 10.49 16.67 26.44
N ALA A 603 11.77 17.00 26.26
CA ALA A 603 12.71 17.08 27.39
C ALA A 603 12.25 18.07 28.46
N GLU A 604 11.56 19.14 28.07
CA GLU A 604 10.97 20.13 28.96
C GLU A 604 9.98 19.53 29.98
N THR A 605 9.24 18.49 29.56
CA THR A 605 8.29 17.80 30.46
C THR A 605 8.96 16.99 31.56
N THR A 606 10.25 16.69 31.39
CA THR A 606 11.07 15.98 32.37
C THR A 606 11.87 16.92 33.27
N GLY A 607 11.74 18.23 33.07
CA GLY A 607 12.54 19.25 33.77
C GLY A 607 13.95 19.46 33.18
N ALA A 608 14.27 18.79 32.05
CA ALA A 608 15.56 18.96 31.39
C ALA A 608 15.58 20.24 30.54
N ALA A 609 16.73 20.91 30.53
CA ALA A 609 16.94 22.10 29.70
C ALA A 609 17.10 21.69 28.23
N VAL A 610 16.48 22.45 27.33
CA VAL A 610 16.60 22.29 25.89
C VAL A 610 17.39 23.44 25.29
N THR A 611 18.43 23.14 24.53
CA THR A 611 19.26 24.15 23.88
C THR A 611 18.53 24.84 22.71
N PRO A 612 18.98 26.05 22.31
CA PRO A 612 18.42 26.69 21.08
C PRO A 612 18.57 25.82 19.84
N GLU A 613 19.67 25.09 19.68
CA GLU A 613 19.91 24.19 18.55
C GLU A 613 18.87 23.05 18.55
N GLN A 614 18.66 22.37 19.67
CA GLN A 614 17.66 21.30 19.80
C GLN A 614 16.25 21.80 19.48
N ARG A 615 15.88 23.00 19.94
CA ARG A 615 14.59 23.61 19.60
C ARG A 615 14.47 23.88 18.10
N SER A 616 15.53 24.39 17.48
CA SER A 616 15.58 24.67 16.04
C SER A 616 15.43 23.41 15.21
N LEU A 617 16.18 22.35 15.55
CA LEU A 617 16.11 21.04 14.88
C LEU A 617 14.71 20.42 14.99
N ARG A 618 14.14 20.39 16.20
CA ARG A 618 12.78 19.89 16.42
C ARG A 618 11.74 20.69 15.65
N ALA A 619 11.81 22.02 15.69
CA ALA A 619 10.90 22.88 14.94
C ALA A 619 11.02 22.67 13.43
N GLY A 620 12.23 22.57 12.88
CA GLY A 620 12.47 22.31 11.46
C GLY A 620 12.02 20.91 11.01
N TRP A 621 11.93 19.96 11.93
CA TRP A 621 11.43 18.61 11.68
C TRP A 621 9.90 18.54 11.63
N LEU A 622 9.24 19.17 12.61
CA LEU A 622 7.81 19.04 12.87
C LEU A 622 6.95 20.13 12.21
N ALA A 623 7.54 21.26 11.81
CA ALA A 623 6.76 22.38 11.29
C ALA A 623 6.10 22.06 9.94
N SER A 624 4.87 22.56 9.75
CA SER A 624 4.20 22.60 8.45
C SER A 624 5.07 23.34 7.42
N ARG A 625 5.12 22.80 6.21
CA ARG A 625 5.89 23.34 5.08
C ARG A 625 5.01 23.83 3.93
N ARG A 626 3.69 23.74 4.08
CA ARG A 626 2.76 24.22 3.05
C ARG A 626 2.98 25.70 2.76
N MET A 627 2.99 26.06 1.50
CA MET A 627 2.96 27.45 1.06
C MET A 627 1.67 28.10 1.56
N LYS A 628 1.78 29.29 2.16
CA LYS A 628 0.64 30.06 2.68
C LYS A 628 -0.21 30.60 1.53
#